data_556ff7e269f05f87c5b84cdf321eb81a
#
_entry.id   556ff7e269f05f87c5b84cdf321eb81a
#
_cell.length_a   1.000
_cell.length_b   1.000
_cell.length_c   1.000
_cell.angle_alpha   90.00
_cell.angle_beta   90.00
_cell.angle_gamma   90.00
#
_symmetry.space_group_name_H-M   'P 1'
#
loop_
_entity.id
_entity.type
_entity.pdbx_description
1 polymer ?
#
loop_
_entity_poly.entity_id
_entity_poly.type
_entity_poly.pdbx_seq_one_letter_code
_entity_poly.pdbx_strand_id
1 'polypeptide(L)'
;MSYYDYDYGHVSVAQKKEKARKSMAKLKKTMPNIEPVVIDGTAIAKTWWGKAWNKNLESYADYRNRIGRGRSYVREGAVLHLKLDSGAIHALVQGSTATPYRVEIGIDPLDEKTWQQITSLCNRRIESLEQLVSGKFPKELESLFTARQEGLFPAPQEIHFHCSCPDSARLCKHVAAVLYGVGARLDQNPLLLFSLREMPVDQLIKKTIADKMESMLKNADKKSPRAIGDDQVFDLFGV
;
A
#
# COMPACT_ATOMS: atom_id res chain seq x y z
N MET A 1 -43.24 -17.43 -26.09
CA MET A 1 -41.92 -17.58 -25.45
C MET A 1 -41.83 -16.53 -24.39
N SER A 2 -41.96 -16.93 -23.11
CA SER A 2 -41.94 -16.01 -21.97
C SER A 2 -40.49 -15.72 -21.62
N TYR A 3 -40.05 -14.46 -21.77
CA TYR A 3 -38.77 -13.98 -21.21
C TYR A 3 -38.93 -13.94 -19.68
N TYR A 4 -38.27 -14.84 -18.97
CA TYR A 4 -38.08 -14.71 -17.53
C TYR A 4 -37.19 -13.50 -17.28
N ASP A 5 -37.82 -12.39 -16.93
CA ASP A 5 -37.19 -11.20 -16.38
C ASP A 5 -36.68 -11.58 -14.98
N TYR A 6 -35.40 -11.93 -14.87
CA TYR A 6 -34.73 -12.10 -13.59
C TYR A 6 -34.50 -10.68 -13.02
N ASP A 7 -35.52 -10.21 -12.29
CA ASP A 7 -35.38 -9.03 -11.44
C ASP A 7 -34.28 -9.31 -10.38
N TYR A 8 -33.06 -8.99 -10.72
CA TYR A 8 -31.97 -8.87 -9.75
C TYR A 8 -32.29 -7.66 -8.87
N GLY A 9 -33.13 -7.84 -7.87
CA GLY A 9 -33.55 -6.83 -6.93
C GLY A 9 -32.37 -5.93 -6.54
N HIS A 10 -32.47 -4.67 -6.93
CA HIS A 10 -31.39 -3.68 -6.76
C HIS A 10 -31.15 -3.42 -5.28
N VAL A 11 -30.17 -4.13 -4.70
CA VAL A 11 -29.79 -3.96 -3.29
C VAL A 11 -29.18 -2.56 -3.12
N SER A 12 -29.85 -1.72 -2.34
CA SER A 12 -29.41 -0.34 -2.10
C SER A 12 -28.07 -0.28 -1.36
N VAL A 13 -27.35 0.84 -1.48
CA VAL A 13 -26.11 1.08 -0.74
C VAL A 13 -26.32 0.98 0.77
N ALA A 14 -27.46 1.48 1.26
CA ALA A 14 -27.82 1.38 2.69
C ALA A 14 -27.95 -0.07 3.16
N GLN A 15 -28.62 -0.92 2.39
CA GLN A 15 -28.78 -2.34 2.69
C GLN A 15 -27.42 -3.08 2.69
N LYS A 16 -26.52 -2.75 1.76
CA LYS A 16 -25.17 -3.33 1.71
C LYS A 16 -24.34 -2.94 2.92
N LYS A 17 -24.36 -1.66 3.31
CA LYS A 17 -23.68 -1.16 4.52
C LYS A 17 -24.23 -1.82 5.78
N GLU A 18 -25.55 -1.93 5.92
CA GLU A 18 -26.16 -2.58 7.07
C GLU A 18 -25.80 -4.07 7.14
N LYS A 19 -25.76 -4.76 6.01
CA LYS A 19 -25.32 -6.15 5.95
C LYS A 19 -23.86 -6.30 6.40
N ALA A 20 -22.96 -5.44 5.90
CA ALA A 20 -21.56 -5.43 6.31
C ALA A 20 -21.42 -5.17 7.82
N ARG A 21 -22.18 -4.21 8.37
CA ARG A 21 -22.22 -3.91 9.81
C ARG A 21 -22.66 -5.10 10.65
N LYS A 22 -23.72 -5.80 10.25
CA LYS A 22 -24.21 -7.01 10.94
C LYS A 22 -23.18 -8.14 10.91
N SER A 23 -22.53 -8.36 9.76
CA SER A 23 -21.48 -9.37 9.64
C SER A 23 -20.25 -9.01 10.47
N MET A 24 -19.86 -7.74 10.50
CA MET A 24 -18.78 -7.24 11.35
C MET A 24 -19.08 -7.51 12.84
N ALA A 25 -20.31 -7.23 13.31
CA ALA A 25 -20.68 -7.46 14.69
C ALA A 25 -20.63 -8.95 15.08
N LYS A 26 -20.94 -9.86 14.14
CA LYS A 26 -20.79 -11.31 14.34
C LYS A 26 -19.31 -11.72 14.40
N LEU A 27 -18.50 -11.24 13.47
CA LEU A 27 -17.09 -11.58 13.38
C LEU A 27 -16.29 -11.10 14.60
N LYS A 28 -16.60 -9.93 15.14
CA LYS A 28 -15.96 -9.43 16.38
C LYS A 28 -16.09 -10.35 17.58
N LYS A 29 -17.14 -11.19 17.62
CA LYS A 29 -17.35 -12.17 18.71
C LYS A 29 -16.43 -13.38 18.61
N THR A 30 -16.01 -13.74 17.39
CA THR A 30 -15.21 -14.93 17.11
C THR A 30 -13.76 -14.62 16.72
N MET A 31 -13.51 -13.36 16.31
CA MET A 31 -12.23 -12.89 15.81
C MET A 31 -11.88 -11.55 16.50
N PRO A 32 -11.22 -11.58 17.68
CA PRO A 32 -10.95 -10.35 18.46
C PRO A 32 -10.05 -9.36 17.71
N ASN A 33 -9.12 -9.86 16.88
CA ASN A 33 -8.15 -9.06 16.13
C ASN A 33 -8.64 -8.75 14.70
N ILE A 34 -9.92 -8.40 14.55
CA ILE A 34 -10.46 -8.04 13.25
C ILE A 34 -10.01 -6.63 12.87
N GLU A 35 -9.50 -6.49 11.64
CA GLU A 35 -8.98 -5.23 11.10
C GLU A 35 -9.79 -4.80 9.86
N PRO A 36 -10.91 -4.07 10.04
CA PRO A 36 -11.71 -3.61 8.92
C PRO A 36 -11.03 -2.51 8.12
N VAL A 37 -11.39 -2.41 6.83
CA VAL A 37 -11.03 -1.24 6.04
C VAL A 37 -12.13 -0.20 6.19
N VAL A 38 -11.78 0.96 6.72
CA VAL A 38 -12.67 2.12 6.87
C VAL A 38 -12.18 3.22 5.94
N ILE A 39 -13.07 3.71 5.09
CA ILE A 39 -12.79 4.83 4.19
C ILE A 39 -13.51 6.07 4.71
N ASP A 40 -12.73 7.04 5.16
CA ASP A 40 -13.23 8.33 5.63
C ASP A 40 -13.22 9.35 4.50
N GLY A 41 -14.42 9.80 4.10
CA GLY A 41 -14.63 10.75 3.02
C GLY A 41 -14.75 10.10 1.64
N THR A 42 -14.41 10.85 0.59
CA THR A 42 -14.62 10.44 -0.82
C THR A 42 -13.41 9.73 -1.42
N ALA A 43 -12.21 10.04 -0.97
CA ALA A 43 -10.97 9.45 -1.47
C ALA A 43 -10.66 8.12 -0.76
N ILE A 44 -10.37 7.07 -1.52
CA ILE A 44 -9.96 5.77 -0.97
C ILE A 44 -8.53 5.85 -0.46
N ALA A 45 -7.68 6.62 -1.14
CA ALA A 45 -6.30 6.85 -0.76
C ALA A 45 -5.96 8.34 -0.84
N LYS A 46 -5.17 8.85 0.11
CA LYS A 46 -4.86 10.26 0.28
C LYS A 46 -3.37 10.56 0.04
N THR A 47 -2.48 9.66 0.49
CA THR A 47 -1.04 9.80 0.33
C THR A 47 -0.57 9.45 -1.09
N TRP A 48 0.69 9.76 -1.38
CA TRP A 48 1.31 9.35 -2.65
C TRP A 48 1.29 7.82 -2.81
N TRP A 49 1.63 7.08 -1.74
CA TRP A 49 1.74 5.63 -1.74
C TRP A 49 0.43 4.93 -2.10
N GLY A 50 -0.64 5.28 -1.39
CA GLY A 50 -1.95 4.69 -1.65
C GLY A 50 -2.53 5.11 -3.00
N LYS A 51 -2.29 6.36 -3.44
CA LYS A 51 -2.69 6.82 -4.78
C LYS A 51 -1.93 6.10 -5.89
N ALA A 52 -0.60 5.93 -5.75
CA ALA A 52 0.23 5.23 -6.72
C ALA A 52 -0.18 3.75 -6.82
N TRP A 53 -0.45 3.09 -5.69
CA TRP A 53 -1.01 1.73 -5.68
C TRP A 53 -2.33 1.64 -6.45
N ASN A 54 -3.29 2.53 -6.15
CA ASN A 54 -4.58 2.53 -6.83
C ASN A 54 -4.45 2.82 -8.33
N LYS A 55 -3.55 3.75 -8.72
CA LYS A 55 -3.26 4.06 -10.13
C LYS A 55 -2.63 2.85 -10.84
N ASN A 56 -1.71 2.13 -10.17
CA ASN A 56 -1.13 0.90 -10.69
C ASN A 56 -2.23 -0.13 -10.96
N LEU A 57 -3.10 -0.41 -9.97
CA LEU A 57 -4.25 -1.31 -10.12
C LEU A 57 -5.16 -0.90 -11.30
N GLU A 58 -5.48 0.38 -11.42
CA GLU A 58 -6.39 0.92 -12.45
C GLU A 58 -5.77 0.93 -13.85
N SER A 59 -4.45 0.84 -13.97
CA SER A 59 -3.74 0.78 -15.25
C SER A 59 -3.97 -0.53 -16.00
N TYR A 60 -4.52 -1.55 -15.35
CA TYR A 60 -4.81 -2.86 -15.93
C TYR A 60 -6.20 -2.83 -16.59
N ALA A 61 -6.22 -2.47 -17.87
CA ALA A 61 -7.45 -2.17 -18.64
C ALA A 61 -8.47 -3.31 -18.70
N ASP A 62 -8.01 -4.57 -18.69
CA ASP A 62 -8.86 -5.75 -18.85
C ASP A 62 -9.87 -5.96 -17.71
N TYR A 63 -9.69 -5.25 -16.59
CA TYR A 63 -10.50 -5.40 -15.39
C TYR A 63 -11.34 -4.18 -15.02
N ARG A 64 -11.49 -3.19 -15.91
CA ARG A 64 -12.18 -1.91 -15.62
C ARG A 64 -13.55 -2.06 -14.98
N ASN A 65 -14.36 -2.98 -15.46
CA ASN A 65 -15.72 -3.21 -14.92
C ASN A 65 -15.66 -3.73 -13.47
N ARG A 66 -14.74 -4.66 -13.17
CA ARG A 66 -14.59 -5.26 -11.83
C ARG A 66 -13.95 -4.26 -10.86
N ILE A 67 -13.01 -3.45 -11.33
CA ILE A 67 -12.34 -2.39 -10.57
C ILE A 67 -13.36 -1.37 -10.06
N GLY A 68 -14.26 -0.86 -10.93
CA GLY A 68 -15.31 0.07 -10.52
C GLY A 68 -16.23 -0.48 -9.44
N ARG A 69 -16.63 -1.76 -9.55
CA ARG A 69 -17.44 -2.44 -8.52
C ARG A 69 -16.66 -2.64 -7.21
N GLY A 70 -15.37 -2.98 -7.27
CA GLY A 70 -14.50 -3.09 -6.09
C GLY A 70 -14.38 -1.77 -5.33
N ARG A 71 -14.26 -0.65 -6.06
CA ARG A 71 -14.25 0.70 -5.49
C ARG A 71 -15.52 0.99 -4.68
N SER A 72 -16.69 0.59 -5.17
CA SER A 72 -17.94 0.73 -4.41
C SER A 72 -17.94 -0.15 -3.16
N TYR A 73 -17.51 -1.40 -3.27
CA TYR A 73 -17.48 -2.35 -2.15
C TYR A 73 -16.61 -1.87 -0.98
N VAL A 74 -15.40 -1.37 -1.26
CA VAL A 74 -14.53 -0.85 -0.19
C VAL A 74 -15.13 0.38 0.49
N ARG A 75 -15.76 1.29 -0.27
CA ARG A 75 -16.45 2.47 0.27
C ARG A 75 -17.70 2.13 1.09
N GLU A 76 -18.35 1.02 0.75
CA GLU A 76 -19.53 0.52 1.48
C GLU A 76 -19.12 -0.22 2.77
N GLY A 77 -17.80 -0.35 3.08
CA GLY A 77 -17.30 -1.06 4.25
C GLY A 77 -17.43 -2.58 4.13
N ALA A 78 -17.46 -3.09 2.89
CA ALA A 78 -17.60 -4.52 2.64
C ALA A 78 -16.33 -5.34 2.98
N VAL A 79 -15.15 -4.71 3.05
CA VAL A 79 -13.91 -5.35 3.48
C VAL A 79 -13.87 -5.39 5.00
N LEU A 80 -14.35 -6.51 5.57
CA LEU A 80 -14.55 -6.67 7.02
C LEU A 80 -13.26 -6.95 7.77
N HIS A 81 -12.29 -7.56 7.11
CA HIS A 81 -10.96 -7.83 7.64
C HIS A 81 -9.95 -7.73 6.51
N LEU A 82 -8.81 -7.13 6.78
CA LEU A 82 -7.69 -7.04 5.85
C LEU A 82 -6.38 -7.12 6.63
N LYS A 83 -5.62 -8.18 6.41
CA LYS A 83 -4.30 -8.40 6.95
C LYS A 83 -3.29 -8.47 5.80
N LEU A 84 -2.20 -7.74 5.95
CA LEU A 84 -1.06 -7.76 5.03
C LEU A 84 0.11 -8.45 5.76
N ASP A 85 0.54 -9.56 5.20
CA ASP A 85 1.72 -10.32 5.64
C ASP A 85 2.83 -10.22 4.58
N SER A 86 3.99 -10.80 4.83
CA SER A 86 5.08 -10.85 3.84
C SER A 86 4.62 -11.66 2.62
N GLY A 87 4.64 -11.06 1.43
CA GLY A 87 4.22 -11.70 0.17
C GLY A 87 2.73 -12.05 0.06
N ALA A 88 1.90 -11.77 1.09
CA ALA A 88 0.52 -12.25 1.12
C ALA A 88 -0.47 -11.26 1.72
N ILE A 89 -1.72 -11.32 1.24
CA ILE A 89 -2.84 -10.53 1.73
C ILE A 89 -4.00 -11.47 2.02
N HIS A 90 -4.54 -11.40 3.24
CA HIS A 90 -5.70 -12.17 3.66
C HIS A 90 -6.86 -11.24 4.01
N ALA A 91 -8.05 -11.52 3.46
CA ALA A 91 -9.20 -10.66 3.69
C ALA A 91 -10.53 -11.42 3.78
N LEU A 92 -11.48 -10.81 4.47
CA LEU A 92 -12.88 -11.21 4.51
C LEU A 92 -13.73 -10.09 3.91
N VAL A 93 -14.50 -10.42 2.87
CA VAL A 93 -15.30 -9.44 2.13
C VAL A 93 -16.78 -9.84 2.15
N GLN A 94 -17.64 -8.95 2.64
CA GLN A 94 -19.08 -9.15 2.59
C GLN A 94 -19.60 -9.02 1.16
N GLY A 95 -20.17 -10.08 0.67
CA GLY A 95 -20.84 -10.10 -0.62
C GLY A 95 -22.35 -10.34 -0.50
N SER A 96 -22.92 -11.01 -1.51
CA SER A 96 -24.34 -11.35 -1.57
C SER A 96 -24.77 -12.44 -0.59
N THR A 97 -23.85 -13.35 -0.20
CA THR A 97 -24.11 -14.46 0.72
C THR A 97 -24.17 -14.00 2.18
N ALA A 98 -24.72 -14.85 3.05
CA ALA A 98 -24.74 -14.60 4.49
C ALA A 98 -23.33 -14.65 5.10
N THR A 99 -22.46 -15.53 4.59
CA THR A 99 -21.07 -15.68 5.00
C THR A 99 -20.18 -14.81 4.14
N PRO A 100 -19.23 -14.06 4.72
CA PRO A 100 -18.24 -13.31 3.96
C PRO A 100 -17.36 -14.21 3.11
N TYR A 101 -16.96 -13.73 1.95
CA TYR A 101 -16.00 -14.41 1.08
C TYR A 101 -14.59 -14.26 1.61
N ARG A 102 -13.80 -15.33 1.54
CA ARG A 102 -12.36 -15.31 1.78
C ARG A 102 -11.66 -14.87 0.51
N VAL A 103 -10.75 -13.93 0.66
CA VAL A 103 -9.88 -13.46 -0.42
C VAL A 103 -8.44 -13.62 0.03
N GLU A 104 -7.65 -14.27 -0.78
CA GLU A 104 -6.23 -14.48 -0.60
C GLU A 104 -5.51 -13.95 -1.84
N ILE A 105 -4.49 -13.13 -1.63
CA ILE A 105 -3.71 -12.56 -2.72
C ILE A 105 -2.24 -12.80 -2.39
N GLY A 106 -1.55 -13.53 -3.28
CA GLY A 106 -0.10 -13.65 -3.28
C GLY A 106 0.53 -12.55 -4.12
N ILE A 107 1.65 -12.02 -3.69
CA ILE A 107 2.47 -11.07 -4.45
C ILE A 107 3.88 -11.61 -4.51
N ASP A 108 4.41 -11.74 -5.73
CA ASP A 108 5.77 -12.24 -5.92
C ASP A 108 6.80 -11.27 -5.30
N PRO A 109 7.89 -11.80 -4.73
CA PRO A 109 8.96 -10.99 -4.20
C PRO A 109 9.56 -10.09 -5.29
N LEU A 110 10.16 -8.97 -4.88
CA LEU A 110 10.88 -8.11 -5.82
C LEU A 110 12.18 -8.81 -6.22
N ASP A 111 12.53 -8.72 -7.51
CA ASP A 111 13.79 -9.27 -7.98
C ASP A 111 15.00 -8.53 -7.39
N GLU A 112 16.09 -9.26 -7.20
CA GLU A 112 17.31 -8.76 -6.53
C GLU A 112 17.93 -7.55 -7.27
N LYS A 113 17.87 -7.52 -8.58
CA LYS A 113 18.43 -6.41 -9.39
C LYS A 113 17.66 -5.11 -9.12
N THR A 114 16.34 -5.17 -9.19
CA THR A 114 15.46 -4.03 -8.90
C THR A 114 15.60 -3.59 -7.44
N TRP A 115 15.72 -4.54 -6.51
CA TRP A 115 16.01 -4.24 -5.10
C TRP A 115 17.29 -3.45 -4.91
N GLN A 116 18.40 -3.88 -5.54
CA GLN A 116 19.68 -3.20 -5.45
C GLN A 116 19.62 -1.79 -6.07
N GLN A 117 18.92 -1.60 -7.18
CA GLN A 117 18.71 -0.29 -7.80
C GLN A 117 17.94 0.64 -6.85
N ILE A 118 16.82 0.18 -6.30
CA ILE A 118 16.02 0.94 -5.33
C ILE A 118 16.85 1.33 -4.12
N THR A 119 17.57 0.38 -3.53
CA THR A 119 18.40 0.60 -2.34
C THR A 119 19.51 1.63 -2.65
N SER A 120 20.19 1.50 -3.76
CA SER A 120 21.27 2.42 -4.15
C SER A 120 20.77 3.85 -4.37
N LEU A 121 19.59 4.03 -4.98
CA LEU A 121 18.99 5.34 -5.18
C LEU A 121 18.42 5.93 -3.87
N CYS A 122 17.79 5.11 -3.03
CA CYS A 122 17.32 5.55 -1.73
C CYS A 122 18.48 6.06 -0.88
N ASN A 123 19.59 5.34 -0.79
CA ASN A 123 20.76 5.75 -0.03
C ASN A 123 21.37 7.08 -0.49
N ARG A 124 21.29 7.38 -1.78
CA ARG A 124 21.84 8.62 -2.34
C ARG A 124 20.90 9.82 -2.31
N ARG A 125 19.59 9.59 -2.29
CA ARG A 125 18.57 10.62 -2.56
C ARG A 125 17.58 10.82 -1.42
N ILE A 126 17.49 9.88 -0.49
CA ILE A 126 16.59 9.98 0.67
C ILE A 126 17.42 10.37 1.89
N GLU A 127 17.12 11.53 2.46
CA GLU A 127 17.84 12.04 3.63
C GLU A 127 17.33 11.41 4.93
N SER A 128 16.09 10.91 4.93
CA SER A 128 15.48 10.29 6.11
C SER A 128 14.37 9.30 5.75
N LEU A 129 14.12 8.35 6.66
CA LEU A 129 12.97 7.45 6.56
C LEU A 129 11.64 8.23 6.51
N GLU A 130 11.58 9.38 7.18
CA GLU A 130 10.39 10.25 7.16
C GLU A 130 10.08 10.76 5.76
N GLN A 131 11.08 11.11 4.95
CA GLN A 131 10.88 11.49 3.55
C GLN A 131 10.31 10.32 2.74
N LEU A 132 10.84 9.11 2.91
CA LEU A 132 10.33 7.91 2.26
C LEU A 132 8.87 7.66 2.62
N VAL A 133 8.56 7.63 3.91
CA VAL A 133 7.22 7.35 4.43
C VAL A 133 6.21 8.43 4.02
N SER A 134 6.60 9.70 4.05
CA SER A 134 5.72 10.80 3.62
C SER A 134 5.50 10.88 2.11
N GLY A 135 6.23 10.10 1.31
CA GLY A 135 6.18 10.16 -0.16
C GLY A 135 6.79 11.43 -0.74
N LYS A 136 7.65 12.12 0.04
CA LYS A 136 8.36 13.33 -0.38
C LYS A 136 9.77 12.96 -0.84
N PHE A 137 9.88 12.46 -2.04
CA PHE A 137 11.17 12.05 -2.62
C PHE A 137 11.32 12.56 -4.06
N PRO A 138 12.55 12.54 -4.60
CA PRO A 138 12.82 13.00 -5.97
C PRO A 138 12.04 12.24 -7.03
N LYS A 139 11.74 12.90 -8.15
CA LYS A 139 10.98 12.33 -9.28
C LYS A 139 11.62 11.05 -9.86
N GLU A 140 12.94 10.95 -9.77
CA GLU A 140 13.68 9.77 -10.22
C GLU A 140 13.28 8.52 -9.43
N LEU A 141 13.12 8.64 -8.11
CA LEU A 141 12.63 7.56 -7.26
C LEU A 141 11.15 7.26 -7.51
N GLU A 142 10.32 8.28 -7.70
CA GLU A 142 8.92 8.12 -8.08
C GLU A 142 8.81 7.32 -9.38
N SER A 143 9.60 7.66 -10.39
CA SER A 143 9.64 6.98 -11.68
C SER A 143 10.10 5.53 -11.53
N LEU A 144 11.12 5.28 -10.72
CA LEU A 144 11.60 3.93 -10.45
C LEU A 144 10.55 3.09 -9.73
N PHE A 145 9.90 3.63 -8.69
CA PHE A 145 8.88 2.90 -7.95
C PHE A 145 7.67 2.53 -8.82
N THR A 146 7.29 3.42 -9.76
CA THR A 146 6.13 3.24 -10.63
C THR A 146 6.47 2.66 -12.00
N ALA A 147 7.73 2.30 -12.27
CA ALA A 147 8.14 1.68 -13.52
C ALA A 147 7.35 0.37 -13.73
N ARG A 148 6.82 0.19 -14.94
CA ARG A 148 6.08 -1.03 -15.27
C ARG A 148 7.03 -2.22 -15.33
N GLN A 149 6.69 -3.32 -14.65
CA GLN A 149 7.44 -4.58 -14.62
C GLN A 149 8.80 -4.53 -13.93
N GLU A 150 9.38 -3.36 -13.76
CA GLU A 150 10.72 -3.17 -13.17
C GLU A 150 10.67 -2.25 -11.93
N GLY A 151 9.47 -1.94 -11.43
CA GLY A 151 9.27 -1.06 -10.29
C GLY A 151 8.90 -1.79 -9.01
N LEU A 152 8.68 -1.01 -7.97
CA LEU A 152 8.25 -1.52 -6.66
C LEU A 152 6.82 -2.05 -6.69
N PHE A 153 5.93 -1.42 -7.47
CA PHE A 153 4.53 -1.85 -7.57
C PHE A 153 4.42 -3.10 -8.45
N PRO A 154 3.72 -4.15 -7.96
CA PRO A 154 3.67 -5.41 -8.69
C PRO A 154 2.90 -5.27 -10.02
N ALA A 155 3.41 -5.94 -11.05
CA ALA A 155 2.74 -6.12 -12.33
C ALA A 155 1.63 -7.20 -12.22
N PRO A 156 0.67 -7.27 -13.17
CA PRO A 156 -0.45 -8.24 -13.11
C PRO A 156 -0.04 -9.70 -13.02
N GLN A 157 1.08 -10.06 -13.63
CA GLN A 157 1.62 -11.42 -13.61
C GLN A 157 2.24 -11.79 -12.26
N GLU A 158 2.66 -10.81 -11.47
CA GLU A 158 3.24 -10.99 -10.14
C GLU A 158 2.19 -11.05 -9.03
N ILE A 159 0.88 -10.97 -9.40
CA ILE A 159 -0.21 -10.98 -8.42
C ILE A 159 -1.10 -12.21 -8.66
N HIS A 160 -1.23 -13.04 -7.63
CA HIS A 160 -1.99 -14.28 -7.64
C HIS A 160 -3.24 -14.14 -6.81
N PHE A 161 -4.42 -14.36 -7.42
CA PHE A 161 -5.71 -14.14 -6.78
C PHE A 161 -6.42 -15.44 -6.48
N HIS A 162 -6.95 -15.54 -5.26
CA HIS A 162 -7.93 -16.55 -4.89
C HIS A 162 -9.11 -15.89 -4.17
N CYS A 163 -10.34 -16.23 -4.56
CA CYS A 163 -11.55 -15.78 -3.89
C CYS A 163 -12.58 -16.93 -3.82
N SER A 164 -13.17 -17.16 -2.65
CA SER A 164 -14.18 -18.19 -2.44
C SER A 164 -15.54 -17.86 -3.06
N CYS A 165 -15.68 -16.78 -3.84
CA CYS A 165 -16.94 -16.45 -4.51
C CYS A 165 -17.14 -17.27 -5.78
N PRO A 166 -18.40 -17.45 -6.24
CA PRO A 166 -18.71 -18.23 -7.43
C PRO A 166 -18.35 -17.54 -8.76
N ASP A 167 -17.80 -16.32 -8.72
CA ASP A 167 -17.36 -15.59 -9.91
C ASP A 167 -16.08 -16.22 -10.45
N SER A 168 -16.10 -16.74 -11.68
CA SER A 168 -14.97 -17.37 -12.34
C SER A 168 -13.90 -16.39 -12.85
N ALA A 169 -14.15 -15.09 -12.77
CA ALA A 169 -13.20 -14.09 -13.20
C ALA A 169 -11.94 -14.10 -12.32
N ARG A 170 -10.77 -14.09 -12.94
CA ARG A 170 -9.47 -14.02 -12.23
C ARG A 170 -9.45 -12.85 -11.24
N LEU A 171 -9.93 -11.67 -11.63
CA LEU A 171 -10.12 -10.52 -10.75
C LEU A 171 -11.61 -10.24 -10.57
N CYS A 172 -12.23 -10.79 -9.52
CA CYS A 172 -13.60 -10.50 -9.17
C CYS A 172 -13.73 -9.15 -8.39
N LYS A 173 -14.98 -8.69 -8.18
CA LYS A 173 -15.23 -7.44 -7.43
C LYS A 173 -14.73 -7.47 -5.97
N HIS A 174 -14.65 -8.65 -5.34
CA HIS A 174 -14.17 -8.81 -3.96
C HIS A 174 -12.66 -8.66 -3.90
N VAL A 175 -11.92 -9.30 -4.81
CA VAL A 175 -10.46 -9.10 -4.98
C VAL A 175 -10.17 -7.62 -5.25
N ALA A 176 -10.89 -6.99 -6.18
CA ALA A 176 -10.72 -5.56 -6.46
C ALA A 176 -10.97 -4.69 -5.21
N ALA A 177 -11.97 -5.01 -4.39
CA ALA A 177 -12.22 -4.29 -3.14
C ALA A 177 -11.07 -4.43 -2.14
N VAL A 178 -10.47 -5.63 -2.03
CA VAL A 178 -9.29 -5.88 -1.19
C VAL A 178 -8.10 -5.07 -1.67
N LEU A 179 -7.82 -5.06 -2.96
CA LEU A 179 -6.72 -4.28 -3.53
C LEU A 179 -6.87 -2.77 -3.27
N TYR A 180 -8.09 -2.21 -3.35
CA TYR A 180 -8.34 -0.83 -2.90
C TYR A 180 -8.14 -0.67 -1.38
N GLY A 181 -8.50 -1.68 -0.59
CA GLY A 181 -8.24 -1.70 0.84
C GLY A 181 -6.74 -1.64 1.17
N VAL A 182 -5.91 -2.33 0.37
CA VAL A 182 -4.44 -2.22 0.49
C VAL A 182 -3.99 -0.78 0.28
N GLY A 183 -4.49 -0.08 -0.75
CA GLY A 183 -4.17 1.33 -0.96
C GLY A 183 -4.48 2.22 0.26
N ALA A 184 -5.61 1.95 0.94
CA ALA A 184 -5.96 2.65 2.17
C ALA A 184 -5.03 2.29 3.36
N ARG A 185 -4.52 1.05 3.44
CA ARG A 185 -3.53 0.65 4.44
C ARG A 185 -2.16 1.29 4.18
N LEU A 186 -1.78 1.45 2.92
CA LEU A 186 -0.53 2.13 2.54
C LEU A 186 -0.55 3.62 2.91
N ASP A 187 -1.72 4.25 3.02
CA ASP A 187 -1.85 5.60 3.57
C ASP A 187 -1.46 5.68 5.05
N GLN A 188 -1.67 4.61 5.80
CA GLN A 188 -1.35 4.53 7.22
C GLN A 188 0.09 4.06 7.46
N ASN A 189 0.54 3.09 6.66
CA ASN A 189 1.88 2.54 6.76
C ASN A 189 2.40 2.12 5.38
N PRO A 190 3.14 3.00 4.69
CA PRO A 190 3.72 2.70 3.38
C PRO A 190 4.73 1.54 3.38
N LEU A 191 5.35 1.24 4.52
CA LEU A 191 6.33 0.16 4.64
C LEU A 191 5.72 -1.23 4.40
N LEU A 192 4.38 -1.34 4.50
CA LEU A 192 3.66 -2.56 4.14
C LEU A 192 3.87 -2.97 2.67
N LEU A 193 4.11 -2.01 1.75
CA LEU A 193 4.40 -2.34 0.36
C LEU A 193 5.74 -3.07 0.22
N PHE A 194 6.74 -2.65 0.98
CA PHE A 194 8.04 -3.31 0.99
C PHE A 194 7.92 -4.73 1.58
N SER A 195 7.14 -4.90 2.64
CA SER A 195 6.83 -6.21 3.21
C SER A 195 6.10 -7.11 2.21
N LEU A 196 5.11 -6.58 1.48
CA LEU A 196 4.40 -7.32 0.42
C LEU A 196 5.31 -7.77 -0.73
N ARG A 197 6.41 -7.05 -0.99
CA ARG A 197 7.43 -7.41 -1.99
C ARG A 197 8.58 -8.21 -1.39
N GLU A 198 8.43 -8.69 -0.13
CA GLU A 198 9.43 -9.45 0.63
C GLU A 198 10.79 -8.74 0.75
N MET A 199 10.75 -7.40 0.78
CA MET A 199 11.96 -6.59 0.88
C MET A 199 12.39 -6.40 2.33
N PRO A 200 13.67 -6.57 2.66
CA PRO A 200 14.19 -6.40 4.02
C PRO A 200 14.35 -4.92 4.38
N VAL A 201 13.24 -4.26 4.72
CA VAL A 201 13.21 -2.82 5.07
C VAL A 201 14.19 -2.47 6.19
N ASP A 202 14.37 -3.35 7.16
CA ASP A 202 15.33 -3.14 8.25
C ASP A 202 16.77 -3.01 7.73
N GLN A 203 17.12 -3.72 6.67
CA GLN A 203 18.44 -3.60 6.04
C GLN A 203 18.57 -2.27 5.30
N LEU A 204 17.50 -1.81 4.61
CA LEU A 204 17.49 -0.51 3.98
C LEU A 204 17.73 0.61 5.01
N ILE A 205 17.00 0.57 6.13
CA ILE A 205 17.13 1.54 7.22
C ILE A 205 18.53 1.52 7.82
N LYS A 206 19.02 0.33 8.19
CA LYS A 206 20.36 0.15 8.78
C LYS A 206 21.46 0.67 7.85
N LYS A 207 21.38 0.33 6.56
CA LYS A 207 22.36 0.76 5.56
C LYS A 207 22.32 2.28 5.36
N THR A 208 21.13 2.89 5.26
CA THR A 208 20.98 4.33 5.13
C THR A 208 21.58 5.08 6.33
N ILE A 209 21.37 4.56 7.55
CA ILE A 209 21.96 5.13 8.77
C ILE A 209 23.49 4.97 8.76
N ALA A 210 24.00 3.79 8.41
CA ALA A 210 25.45 3.52 8.38
C ALA A 210 26.17 4.41 7.35
N ASP A 211 25.64 4.50 6.13
CA ASP A 211 26.20 5.36 5.07
C ASP A 211 26.18 6.85 5.46
N LYS A 212 25.13 7.28 6.17
CA LYS A 212 25.05 8.66 6.68
C LYS A 212 26.05 8.93 7.79
N MET A 213 26.21 7.99 8.74
CA MET A 213 27.22 8.08 9.80
C MET A 213 28.64 8.13 9.21
N GLU A 214 28.94 7.27 8.24
CA GLU A 214 30.25 7.28 7.57
C GLU A 214 30.51 8.60 6.84
N SER A 215 29.49 9.14 6.15
CA SER A 215 29.57 10.44 5.49
C SER A 215 29.78 11.58 6.49
N MET A 216 29.10 11.55 7.63
CA MET A 216 29.30 12.52 8.73
C MET A 216 30.71 12.43 9.31
N LEU A 217 31.21 11.24 9.56
CA LEU A 217 32.57 11.02 10.05
C LEU A 217 33.62 11.52 9.05
N LYS A 218 33.49 11.23 7.77
CA LYS A 218 34.40 11.73 6.71
C LYS A 218 34.36 13.26 6.57
N ASN A 219 33.30 13.91 7.00
CA ASN A 219 33.17 15.36 6.95
C ASN A 219 33.45 16.04 8.31
N ALA A 220 33.60 15.26 9.38
CA ALA A 220 33.86 15.81 10.74
C ALA A 220 35.14 16.64 10.78
N ASP A 221 36.19 16.23 10.06
CA ASP A 221 37.48 16.94 9.99
C ASP A 221 37.52 18.07 8.95
N LYS A 222 36.46 18.24 8.15
CA LYS A 222 36.42 19.35 7.19
C LYS A 222 35.98 20.62 7.92
N LYS A 223 36.90 21.58 8.05
CA LYS A 223 36.55 22.92 8.57
C LYS A 223 35.43 23.50 7.69
N SER A 224 34.27 23.72 8.32
CA SER A 224 33.16 24.43 7.66
C SER A 224 33.62 25.84 7.29
N PRO A 225 33.30 26.35 6.10
CA PRO A 225 33.54 27.78 5.80
C PRO A 225 32.75 28.74 6.72
N ARG A 226 31.82 28.17 7.53
CA ARG A 226 31.09 28.91 8.59
C ARG A 226 31.64 28.67 9.99
N ALA A 227 32.71 27.89 10.14
CA ALA A 227 33.38 27.74 11.44
C ALA A 227 34.16 29.03 11.70
N ILE A 228 33.79 29.72 12.73
CA ILE A 228 34.52 30.88 13.25
C ILE A 228 35.82 30.35 13.83
N GLY A 229 36.96 30.84 13.34
CA GLY A 229 38.26 30.45 13.90
C GLY A 229 38.39 30.91 15.33
N ASP A 230 39.17 30.18 16.15
CA ASP A 230 39.38 30.53 17.56
C ASP A 230 39.83 31.99 17.75
N ASP A 231 40.62 32.55 16.79
CA ASP A 231 41.04 33.92 16.77
C ASP A 231 39.88 34.92 16.57
N GLN A 232 38.85 34.55 15.86
CA GLN A 232 37.66 35.37 15.59
C GLN A 232 36.62 35.27 16.72
N VAL A 233 36.64 34.17 17.48
CA VAL A 233 35.77 34.02 18.67
C VAL A 233 36.17 35.06 19.74
N PHE A 234 37.45 35.26 19.93
CA PHE A 234 37.98 36.28 20.86
C PHE A 234 37.53 37.71 20.50
N ASP A 235 37.59 38.04 19.21
CA ASP A 235 37.19 39.36 18.70
C ASP A 235 35.66 39.60 18.75
N LEU A 236 34.85 38.53 18.57
CA LEU A 236 33.40 38.62 18.52
C LEU A 236 32.74 38.58 19.90
N PHE A 237 33.31 37.87 20.84
CA PHE A 237 32.69 37.62 22.14
C PHE A 237 33.44 38.22 23.33
N GLY A 238 34.60 38.83 23.12
CA GLY A 238 35.35 39.58 24.15
C GLY A 238 35.84 38.73 25.31
N VAL A 239 36.08 37.44 25.12
CA VAL A 239 36.53 36.46 26.13
C VAL A 239 37.89 35.93 25.78
#